data_c18d9afcb312c29b56f478b53ec81b66
#
_entry.id   c18d9afcb312c29b56f478b53ec81b66
#
_cell.length_a   1.000
_cell.length_b   1.000
_cell.length_c   1.000
_cell.angle_alpha   90.00
_cell.angle_beta   90.00
_cell.angle_gamma   90.00
#
_symmetry.space_group_name_H-M   'P 1'
#
loop_
_entity.id
_entity.type
_entity.pdbx_description
1 polymer ?
#
loop_
_entity_poly.entity_id
_entity_poly.type
_entity_poly.pdbx_seq_one_letter_code
_entity_poly.pdbx_strand_id
1 'polypeptide(L)'
;SALPSYAAEASLLQAAEAFAQEAFDNAGIAGNTDDLPAWPDALAYYAGHPEALKLERDVYEALRRERRPVFWHATGPESWRSVVFDPRTGTARTIVAIGP
;
A
#
# COMPACT_ATOMS: atom_id res chain seq x y z
N SER A 1 29.82 -9.31 -7.30
CA SER A 1 29.75 -9.05 -5.88
C SER A 1 29.01 -10.15 -5.15
N ALA A 2 29.56 -10.60 -4.08
CA ALA A 2 29.01 -11.72 -3.32
C ALA A 2 27.90 -11.32 -2.36
N LEU A 3 27.54 -10.05 -2.31
CA LEU A 3 26.66 -9.56 -1.24
C LEU A 3 25.23 -9.22 -1.64
N PRO A 4 24.82 -9.38 -2.90
CA PRO A 4 23.56 -8.75 -3.31
C PRO A 4 22.32 -9.21 -2.55
N SER A 5 22.19 -10.49 -2.23
CA SER A 5 20.94 -10.94 -1.61
C SER A 5 20.83 -10.52 -0.14
N TYR A 6 21.94 -10.61 0.60
CA TYR A 6 21.90 -10.20 2.01
C TYR A 6 21.76 -8.69 2.15
N ALA A 7 22.50 -7.95 1.36
CA ALA A 7 22.40 -6.48 1.36
C ALA A 7 21.04 -6.01 0.91
N ALA A 8 20.44 -6.70 -0.07
CA ALA A 8 19.11 -6.37 -0.54
C ALA A 8 18.04 -6.61 0.53
N GLU A 9 18.14 -7.71 1.28
CA GLU A 9 17.23 -7.98 2.38
C GLU A 9 17.34 -6.92 3.47
N ALA A 10 18.56 -6.56 3.84
CA ALA A 10 18.78 -5.52 4.85
C ALA A 10 18.22 -4.18 4.38
N SER A 11 18.42 -3.84 3.10
CA SER A 11 17.87 -2.60 2.52
C SER A 11 16.35 -2.60 2.50
N LEU A 12 15.74 -3.74 2.19
CA LEU A 12 14.28 -3.86 2.20
C LEU A 12 13.73 -3.72 3.61
N LEU A 13 14.38 -4.33 4.59
CA LEU A 13 13.95 -4.21 5.98
C LEU A 13 14.07 -2.77 6.46
N GLN A 14 15.17 -2.10 6.14
CA GLN A 14 15.36 -0.70 6.50
C GLN A 14 14.32 0.20 5.83
N ALA A 15 14.05 -0.05 4.56
CA ALA A 15 13.04 0.70 3.83
C ALA A 15 11.66 0.48 4.42
N ALA A 16 11.34 -0.76 4.79
CA ALA A 16 10.06 -1.08 5.41
C ALA A 16 9.93 -0.42 6.77
N GLU A 17 10.99 -0.44 7.58
CA GLU A 17 10.98 0.22 8.88
C GLU A 17 10.83 1.73 8.75
N ALA A 18 11.56 2.34 7.84
CA ALA A 18 11.47 3.77 7.61
C ALA A 18 10.07 4.16 7.11
N PHE A 19 9.52 3.38 6.19
CA PHE A 19 8.17 3.61 5.69
C PHE A 19 7.14 3.46 6.81
N ALA A 20 7.26 2.41 7.61
CA ALA A 20 6.32 2.18 8.71
C ALA A 20 6.39 3.30 9.74
N GLN A 21 7.60 3.77 10.05
CA GLN A 21 7.77 4.88 10.99
C GLN A 21 7.14 6.16 10.47
N GLU A 22 7.41 6.49 9.21
CA GLU A 22 6.85 7.67 8.59
C GLU A 22 5.32 7.59 8.52
N ALA A 23 4.80 6.45 8.10
CA ALA A 23 3.36 6.25 8.00
C ALA A 23 2.70 6.31 9.38
N PHE A 24 3.34 5.77 10.40
CA PHE A 24 2.84 5.82 11.76
C PHE A 24 2.78 7.24 12.29
N ASP A 25 3.81 8.05 11.97
CA ASP A 25 3.89 9.44 12.41
C ASP A 25 2.85 10.31 11.70
N ASN A 26 2.50 10.00 10.46
CA ASN A 26 1.67 10.85 9.61
C ASN A 26 0.28 10.28 9.32
N ALA A 27 0.02 9.04 9.70
CA ALA A 27 -1.23 8.37 9.38
C ALA A 27 -1.53 7.28 10.39
N GLY A 28 -2.75 6.82 10.41
CA GLY A 28 -3.14 5.68 11.21
C GLY A 28 -3.00 4.38 10.44
N ILE A 29 -2.90 3.27 11.18
CA ILE A 29 -3.04 1.95 10.57
C ILE A 29 -4.52 1.73 10.28
N ALA A 30 -4.84 1.46 9.02
CA ALA A 30 -6.22 1.26 8.59
C ALA A 30 -6.64 -0.22 8.62
N GLY A 31 -5.72 -1.12 8.93
CA GLY A 31 -5.96 -2.56 8.95
C GLY A 31 -4.91 -3.28 8.12
N ASN A 32 -5.26 -4.45 7.64
CA ASN A 32 -4.38 -5.25 6.79
C ASN A 32 -4.98 -5.37 5.40
N THR A 33 -4.15 -5.75 4.44
CA THR A 33 -4.60 -5.90 3.05
C THR A 33 -5.65 -6.99 2.88
N ASP A 34 -5.71 -7.97 3.77
CA ASP A 34 -6.76 -8.99 3.71
C ASP A 34 -8.15 -8.47 4.10
N ASP A 35 -8.21 -7.28 4.69
CA ASP A 35 -9.49 -6.58 4.95
C ASP A 35 -10.01 -5.85 3.70
N LEU A 36 -9.20 -5.71 2.67
CA LEU A 36 -9.63 -5.07 1.43
C LEU A 36 -10.68 -5.94 0.72
N PRO A 37 -11.65 -5.32 0.04
CA PRO A 37 -12.62 -6.11 -0.73
C PRO A 37 -11.93 -6.84 -1.88
N ALA A 38 -12.52 -7.94 -2.33
CA ALA A 38 -12.06 -8.63 -3.53
C ALA A 38 -12.11 -7.67 -4.72
N TRP A 39 -11.27 -7.91 -5.73
CA TRP A 39 -11.15 -7.00 -6.86
C TRP A 39 -12.48 -6.63 -7.52
N PRO A 40 -13.41 -7.58 -7.80
CA PRO A 40 -14.69 -7.20 -8.39
C PRO A 40 -15.51 -6.28 -7.49
N ASP A 41 -15.45 -6.49 -6.18
CA ASP A 41 -16.17 -5.65 -5.23
C ASP A 41 -15.53 -4.26 -5.12
N ALA A 42 -14.20 -4.20 -5.20
CA ALA A 42 -13.49 -2.92 -5.20
C ALA A 42 -13.86 -2.12 -6.45
N LEU A 43 -13.91 -2.76 -7.61
CA LEU A 43 -14.32 -2.09 -8.84
C LEU A 43 -15.75 -1.55 -8.72
N ALA A 44 -16.65 -2.32 -8.13
CA ALA A 44 -18.03 -1.87 -7.93
C ALA A 44 -18.10 -0.70 -6.95
N TYR A 45 -17.34 -0.77 -5.87
CA TYR A 45 -17.33 0.29 -4.86
C TYR A 45 -16.82 1.62 -5.45
N TYR A 46 -15.80 1.56 -6.29
CA TYR A 46 -15.22 2.75 -6.91
C TYR A 46 -15.68 2.97 -8.33
N ALA A 47 -16.87 2.45 -8.71
CA ALA A 47 -17.38 2.57 -10.09
C ALA A 47 -17.54 4.01 -10.54
N GLY A 48 -17.89 4.92 -9.62
CA GLY A 48 -17.99 6.34 -9.93
C GLY A 48 -16.65 7.05 -10.04
N HIS A 49 -15.59 6.44 -9.53
CA HIS A 49 -14.25 7.01 -9.52
C HIS A 49 -13.22 5.90 -9.74
N PRO A 50 -13.22 5.27 -10.93
CA PRO A 50 -12.32 4.14 -11.18
C PRO A 50 -10.84 4.51 -11.06
N GLU A 51 -10.51 5.78 -11.28
CA GLU A 51 -9.15 6.28 -11.12
C GLU A 51 -8.67 6.26 -9.66
N ALA A 52 -9.56 6.05 -8.70
CA ALA A 52 -9.18 5.94 -7.29
C ALA A 52 -8.35 4.69 -7.02
N LEU A 53 -8.59 3.60 -7.74
CA LEU A 53 -7.80 2.38 -7.61
C LEU A 53 -6.48 2.56 -8.36
N LYS A 54 -5.37 2.50 -7.62
CA LYS A 54 -4.05 2.81 -8.17
C LYS A 54 -3.20 1.58 -8.46
N LEU A 55 -3.65 0.40 -8.08
CA LEU A 55 -2.94 -0.84 -8.34
C LEU A 55 -3.63 -1.66 -9.43
N GLU A 56 -2.84 -2.39 -10.18
CA GLU A 56 -3.36 -3.37 -11.11
C GLU A 56 -3.95 -4.56 -10.33
N ARG A 57 -4.87 -5.26 -10.96
CA ARG A 57 -5.58 -6.38 -10.34
C ARG A 57 -4.62 -7.40 -9.72
N ASP A 58 -3.59 -7.81 -10.47
CA ASP A 58 -2.68 -8.86 -10.01
C ASP A 58 -1.93 -8.45 -8.75
N VAL A 59 -1.46 -7.22 -8.71
CA VAL A 59 -0.75 -6.67 -7.56
C VAL A 59 -1.69 -6.53 -6.38
N TYR A 60 -2.88 -5.99 -6.62
CA TYR A 60 -3.90 -5.82 -5.60
C TYR A 60 -4.25 -7.15 -4.93
N GLU A 61 -4.54 -8.17 -5.73
CA GLU A 61 -4.92 -9.49 -5.19
C GLU A 61 -3.75 -10.18 -4.49
N ALA A 62 -2.52 -10.01 -5.00
CA ALA A 62 -1.36 -10.57 -4.34
C ALA A 62 -1.16 -9.95 -2.95
N LEU A 63 -1.29 -8.63 -2.85
CA LEU A 63 -1.16 -7.94 -1.57
C LEU A 63 -2.26 -8.37 -0.59
N ARG A 64 -3.48 -8.58 -1.06
CA ARG A 64 -4.56 -9.08 -0.20
C ARG A 64 -4.19 -10.43 0.44
N ARG A 65 -3.59 -11.32 -0.33
CA ARG A 65 -3.19 -12.64 0.18
C ARG A 65 -2.04 -12.57 1.18
N GLU A 66 -1.25 -11.50 1.13
CA GLU A 66 -0.05 -11.38 1.95
C GLU A 66 -0.30 -10.76 3.32
N ARG A 67 -1.50 -10.23 3.55
CA ARG A 67 -1.90 -9.66 4.83
C ARG A 67 -0.90 -8.62 5.34
N ARG A 68 -0.64 -7.61 4.54
CA ARG A 68 0.29 -6.54 4.91
C ARG A 68 -0.45 -5.37 5.54
N PRO A 69 0.19 -4.65 6.47
CA PRO A 69 -0.43 -3.46 7.06
C PRO A 69 -0.76 -2.41 6.01
N VAL A 70 -1.94 -1.82 6.13
CA VAL A 70 -2.38 -0.71 5.29
C VAL A 70 -2.37 0.55 6.15
N PHE A 71 -1.78 1.61 5.61
CA PHE A 71 -1.70 2.90 6.28
C PHE A 71 -2.59 3.89 5.56
N TRP A 72 -3.35 4.63 6.33
CA TRP A 72 -4.20 5.71 5.82
C TRP A 72 -3.49 7.03 6.02
N HIS A 73 -3.46 7.85 4.98
CA HIS A 73 -2.72 9.11 4.99
C HIS A 73 -3.57 10.21 4.36
N ALA A 74 -3.85 11.26 5.15
CA ALA A 74 -4.56 12.42 4.64
C ALA A 74 -3.58 13.27 3.82
N THR A 75 -4.00 13.64 2.61
CA THR A 75 -3.18 14.44 1.69
C THR A 75 -3.72 15.85 1.53
N GLY A 76 -4.85 16.15 2.14
CA GLY A 76 -5.49 17.47 2.11
C GLY A 76 -6.80 17.44 2.88
N PRO A 77 -7.55 18.57 2.92
CA PRO A 77 -8.80 18.62 3.69
C PRO A 77 -9.86 17.62 3.27
N GLU A 78 -9.89 17.30 1.98
CA GLU A 78 -10.88 16.38 1.42
C GLU A 78 -10.23 15.27 0.62
N SER A 79 -8.96 15.00 0.87
CA SER A 79 -8.21 14.00 0.13
C SER A 79 -7.44 13.10 1.07
N TRP A 80 -7.33 11.83 0.67
CA TRP A 80 -6.61 10.82 1.43
C TRP A 80 -6.15 9.70 0.52
N ARG A 81 -5.23 8.91 1.01
CA ARG A 81 -4.80 7.71 0.30
C ARG A 81 -4.50 6.61 1.29
N SER A 82 -4.65 5.37 0.84
CA SER A 82 -4.19 4.21 1.57
C SER A 82 -2.95 3.66 0.88
N VAL A 83 -1.96 3.29 1.67
CA VAL A 83 -0.66 2.86 1.16
C VAL A 83 -0.24 1.57 1.85
N VAL A 84 0.59 0.83 1.16
CA VAL A 84 1.14 -0.43 1.64
C VAL A 84 2.59 -0.53 1.17
N PHE A 85 3.44 -1.14 1.98
CA PHE A 85 4.79 -1.45 1.53
C PHE A 85 4.75 -2.69 0.64
N ASP A 86 5.29 -2.56 -0.57
CA ASP A 86 5.34 -3.65 -1.54
C ASP A 86 6.78 -4.16 -1.64
N PRO A 87 7.09 -5.35 -1.14
CA PRO A 87 8.45 -5.88 -1.19
C PRO A 87 8.93 -6.20 -2.61
N ARG A 88 8.00 -6.34 -3.57
CA ARG A 88 8.37 -6.59 -4.97
C ARG A 88 9.13 -5.41 -5.55
N THR A 89 8.73 -4.21 -5.17
CA THR A 89 9.35 -2.98 -5.64
C THR A 89 10.26 -2.34 -4.59
N GLY A 90 10.15 -2.78 -3.33
CA GLY A 90 10.88 -2.16 -2.23
C GLY A 90 10.39 -0.77 -1.90
N THR A 91 9.17 -0.42 -2.29
CA THR A 91 8.62 0.93 -2.12
C THR A 91 7.20 0.86 -1.56
N ALA A 92 6.75 1.99 -1.03
CA ALA A 92 5.36 2.17 -0.67
C ALA A 92 4.53 2.32 -1.95
N ARG A 93 3.40 1.62 -2.00
CA ARG A 93 2.48 1.69 -3.13
C ARG A 93 1.14 2.22 -2.65
N THR A 94 0.57 3.12 -3.41
CA THR A 94 -0.79 3.61 -3.13
C THR A 94 -1.80 2.57 -3.63
N ILE A 95 -2.72 2.18 -2.76
CA ILE A 95 -3.82 1.27 -3.11
C ILE A 95 -4.98 2.07 -3.67
N VAL A 96 -5.43 3.05 -2.90
CA VAL A 96 -6.55 3.92 -3.26
C VAL A 96 -6.16 5.36 -2.94
N ALA A 97 -6.52 6.27 -3.80
CA ALA A 97 -6.36 7.70 -3.54
C ALA A 97 -7.65 8.42 -3.91
N ILE A 98 -8.15 9.23 -2.99
CA ILE A 98 -9.39 9.98 -3.14
C ILE A 98 -9.10 11.46 -2.93
N GLY A 99 -9.79 12.29 -3.70
CA GLY A 99 -9.76 13.72 -3.53
C GLY A 99 -9.19 14.46 -4.73
N PRO A 100 -9.29 15.79 -4.71
CA PRO A 100 -8.80 16.62 -5.79
C PRO A 100 -7.30 16.62 -5.92
#